data_9a04e2c8d9b8ecfbb311fffbcc0a9aea
#
_entry.id   9a04e2c8d9b8ecfbb311fffbcc0a9aea
#
_cell.length_a   1.000
_cell.length_b   1.000
_cell.length_c   1.000
_cell.angle_alpha   90.00
_cell.angle_beta   90.00
_cell.angle_gamma   90.00
#
_symmetry.space_group_name_H-M   'P 1'
#
loop_
_entity.id
_entity.type
_entity.pdbx_description
1 polymer ?
#
loop_
_entity_poly.entity_id
_entity_poly.type
_entity_poly.pdbx_seq_one_letter_code
_entity_poly.pdbx_strand_id
1 'polypeptide(L)'
;EAFTTENDEDYLAEAEKLKKAIANLTQWIGVPDSADPNFQIYLCFGQSNMEGNATPEAQDYENVPERFQVMAAVNFSNPKREMGKWYTAVPPICRQGTGLTPADYFGRTMCENLPEEVRVGVVHVAIGGTSIKGFMEEYVADYVAGEADWFKNIMSNYDNNPFRRLVDIAKKAQQYGIIKGILMHQGETDNGNPQWPGMVKTVYERLLNELNLSADNVPLLVGEMLSEANGGACWGQNSNIATLHNIIPNAHVISSEGCPGNGIDKFHFSAEGYRILGKRYAETMLEILKSQTGINSIFADKKQGTGKWFDLSGRNVGNDFKGLVIEGSTGKKLIRK
;
A
#
# COMPACT_ATOMS: atom_id res chain seq x y z
N GLU A 1 -4.58 -51.54 -9.05
CA GLU A 1 -5.25 -50.60 -8.14
C GLU A 1 -5.87 -49.51 -8.99
N ALA A 2 -7.20 -49.41 -8.96
CA ALA A 2 -7.94 -48.44 -9.71
C ALA A 2 -7.78 -47.04 -9.04
N PHE A 3 -7.25 -46.11 -9.76
CA PHE A 3 -7.32 -44.68 -9.40
C PHE A 3 -8.80 -44.27 -9.37
N THR A 4 -9.26 -43.77 -8.24
CA THR A 4 -10.66 -43.38 -8.07
C THR A 4 -10.87 -42.01 -8.73
N THR A 5 -11.96 -41.89 -9.49
CA THR A 5 -12.36 -40.70 -10.27
C THR A 5 -12.53 -39.40 -9.49
N GLU A 6 -12.62 -39.45 -8.17
CA GLU A 6 -12.67 -38.25 -7.29
C GLU A 6 -11.36 -37.46 -7.27
N ASN A 7 -10.20 -38.12 -7.49
CA ASN A 7 -8.92 -37.43 -7.55
C ASN A 7 -8.70 -36.64 -8.86
N ASP A 8 -9.33 -37.03 -9.95
CA ASP A 8 -9.13 -36.41 -11.27
C ASP A 8 -9.87 -35.05 -11.38
N GLU A 9 -11.02 -34.92 -10.75
CA GLU A 9 -11.78 -33.64 -10.73
C GLU A 9 -11.06 -32.57 -9.90
N ASP A 10 -10.49 -32.95 -8.76
CA ASP A 10 -9.69 -32.05 -7.91
C ASP A 10 -8.40 -31.60 -8.60
N TYR A 11 -7.71 -32.50 -9.31
CA TYR A 11 -6.53 -32.14 -10.11
C TYR A 11 -6.85 -31.24 -11.30
N LEU A 12 -8.00 -31.43 -11.95
CA LEU A 12 -8.46 -30.58 -13.04
C LEU A 12 -8.84 -29.18 -12.54
N ALA A 13 -9.50 -29.09 -11.38
CA ALA A 13 -9.83 -27.82 -10.76
C ALA A 13 -8.58 -27.04 -10.34
N GLU A 14 -7.59 -27.71 -9.75
CA GLU A 14 -6.30 -27.11 -9.38
C GLU A 14 -5.49 -26.69 -10.64
N ALA A 15 -5.49 -27.49 -11.70
CA ALA A 15 -4.85 -27.16 -12.96
C ALA A 15 -5.50 -25.95 -13.65
N GLU A 16 -6.82 -25.81 -13.60
CA GLU A 16 -7.52 -24.63 -14.12
C GLU A 16 -7.23 -23.38 -13.28
N LYS A 17 -7.12 -23.52 -11.97
CA LYS A 17 -6.72 -22.46 -11.03
C LYS A 17 -5.28 -22.01 -11.30
N LEU A 18 -4.36 -22.97 -11.53
CA LEU A 18 -2.99 -22.69 -11.93
C LEU A 18 -2.91 -22.04 -13.31
N LYS A 19 -3.70 -22.48 -14.29
CA LYS A 19 -3.78 -21.85 -15.63
C LYS A 19 -4.28 -20.41 -15.54
N LYS A 20 -5.32 -20.14 -14.73
CA LYS A 20 -5.79 -18.77 -14.47
C LYS A 20 -4.72 -17.92 -13.80
N ALA A 21 -4.02 -18.45 -12.79
CA ALA A 21 -2.93 -17.75 -12.12
C ALA A 21 -1.77 -17.45 -13.09
N ILE A 22 -1.41 -18.41 -13.96
CA ILE A 22 -0.38 -18.23 -15.01
C ILE A 22 -0.85 -17.23 -16.07
N ALA A 23 -2.11 -17.27 -16.50
CA ALA A 23 -2.67 -16.31 -17.45
C ALA A 23 -2.70 -14.89 -16.87
N ASN A 24 -3.02 -14.75 -15.59
CA ASN A 24 -2.94 -13.47 -14.88
C ASN A 24 -1.48 -12.98 -14.76
N LEU A 25 -0.53 -13.87 -14.46
CA LEU A 25 0.90 -13.56 -14.45
C LEU A 25 1.42 -13.13 -15.84
N THR A 26 0.97 -13.76 -16.91
CA THR A 26 1.37 -13.41 -18.29
C THR A 26 0.76 -12.08 -18.75
N GLN A 27 -0.40 -11.70 -18.23
CA GLN A 27 -1.03 -10.41 -18.51
C GLN A 27 -0.19 -9.22 -18.00
N TRP A 28 0.73 -9.45 -17.06
CA TRP A 28 1.57 -8.44 -16.42
C TRP A 28 3.02 -8.39 -16.94
N ILE A 29 3.41 -9.22 -17.91
CA ILE A 29 4.79 -9.31 -18.43
C ILE A 29 5.10 -8.19 -19.42
N GLY A 30 4.10 -7.58 -20.05
CA GLY A 30 4.28 -6.50 -21.02
C GLY A 30 4.11 -5.11 -20.39
N VAL A 31 4.86 -4.13 -20.88
CA VAL A 31 4.56 -2.71 -20.63
C VAL A 31 3.34 -2.38 -21.49
N PRO A 32 2.22 -1.88 -20.92
CA PRO A 32 1.05 -1.49 -21.70
C PRO A 32 1.35 -0.28 -22.59
N ASP A 33 0.59 -0.10 -23.66
CA ASP A 33 0.72 1.05 -24.56
C ASP A 33 0.42 2.39 -23.85
N SER A 34 -0.38 2.34 -22.79
CA SER A 34 -0.67 3.48 -21.90
C SER A 34 -0.94 3.03 -20.47
N ALA A 35 -0.68 3.92 -19.51
CA ALA A 35 -0.99 3.66 -18.11
C ALA A 35 -2.51 3.48 -17.90
N ASP A 36 -2.88 2.42 -17.16
CA ASP A 36 -4.26 2.12 -16.81
C ASP A 36 -4.74 3.09 -15.70
N PRO A 37 -5.76 3.93 -15.94
CA PRO A 37 -6.28 4.86 -14.94
C PRO A 37 -6.91 4.15 -13.73
N ASN A 38 -7.31 2.89 -13.88
CA ASN A 38 -7.86 2.06 -12.80
C ASN A 38 -6.77 1.32 -12.02
N PHE A 39 -5.49 1.47 -12.36
CA PHE A 39 -4.41 0.95 -11.56
C PHE A 39 -3.83 2.06 -10.67
N GLN A 40 -4.25 2.10 -9.42
CA GLN A 40 -3.81 3.05 -8.42
C GLN A 40 -2.52 2.56 -7.76
N ILE A 41 -1.47 3.35 -7.84
CA ILE A 41 -0.14 3.01 -7.32
C ILE A 41 0.19 3.90 -6.13
N TYR A 42 0.79 3.29 -5.10
CA TYR A 42 1.22 3.97 -3.89
C TYR A 42 2.70 3.72 -3.63
N LEU A 43 3.44 4.76 -3.29
CA LEU A 43 4.84 4.66 -2.92
C LEU A 43 4.95 4.49 -1.42
N CYS A 44 5.71 3.49 -0.96
CA CYS A 44 5.92 3.22 0.45
C CYS A 44 7.41 3.39 0.76
N PHE A 45 7.76 4.27 1.72
CA PHE A 45 9.13 4.43 2.14
C PHE A 45 9.25 4.71 3.64
N GLY A 46 10.42 4.42 4.21
CA GLY A 46 10.65 4.66 5.62
C GLY A 46 11.72 3.75 6.21
N GLN A 47 11.58 3.45 7.50
CA GLN A 47 12.49 2.57 8.22
C GLN A 47 11.82 1.25 8.65
N SER A 48 12.28 0.59 9.68
CA SER A 48 11.90 -0.77 10.05
C SER A 48 10.39 -1.01 10.19
N ASN A 49 9.62 -0.04 10.70
CA ASN A 49 8.17 -0.17 10.78
C ASN A 49 7.46 -0.06 9.41
N MET A 50 8.06 0.57 8.41
CA MET A 50 7.60 0.46 7.02
C MET A 50 8.20 -0.78 6.34
N GLU A 51 9.47 -1.10 6.61
CA GLU A 51 10.17 -2.25 6.04
C GLU A 51 9.45 -3.58 6.31
N GLY A 52 8.89 -3.73 7.50
CA GLY A 52 8.19 -4.92 7.98
C GLY A 52 9.02 -5.72 8.97
N ASN A 53 8.68 -5.61 10.26
CA ASN A 53 9.44 -6.22 11.33
C ASN A 53 8.72 -7.40 12.01
N ALA A 54 7.39 -7.49 11.93
CA ALA A 54 6.66 -8.61 12.52
C ALA A 54 6.66 -9.84 11.61
N THR A 55 6.81 -11.03 12.22
CA THR A 55 6.64 -12.29 11.50
C THR A 55 5.19 -12.40 10.99
N PRO A 56 4.98 -12.59 9.68
CA PRO A 56 3.65 -12.81 9.16
C PRO A 56 3.04 -14.13 9.70
N GLU A 57 1.75 -14.11 10.00
CA GLU A 57 0.97 -15.25 10.44
C GLU A 57 0.23 -15.89 9.26
N ALA A 58 -0.38 -17.06 9.45
CA ALA A 58 -1.10 -17.78 8.39
C ALA A 58 -2.11 -16.91 7.66
N GLN A 59 -2.90 -16.12 8.39
CA GLN A 59 -3.89 -15.19 7.84
C GLN A 59 -3.30 -14.13 6.90
N ASP A 60 -2.01 -13.79 7.03
CA ASP A 60 -1.36 -12.78 6.21
C ASP A 60 -0.95 -13.30 4.83
N TYR A 61 -0.87 -14.63 4.68
CA TYR A 61 -0.62 -15.29 3.40
C TYR A 61 -1.90 -15.67 2.67
N GLU A 62 -3.03 -15.74 3.39
CA GLU A 62 -4.32 -16.14 2.85
C GLU A 62 -5.09 -14.94 2.28
N ASN A 63 -5.94 -15.22 1.28
CA ASN A 63 -6.90 -14.25 0.72
C ASN A 63 -6.30 -12.90 0.31
N VAL A 64 -5.02 -12.87 -0.10
CA VAL A 64 -4.44 -11.67 -0.72
C VAL A 64 -5.14 -11.42 -2.04
N PRO A 65 -5.83 -10.27 -2.22
CA PRO A 65 -6.52 -10.00 -3.47
C PRO A 65 -5.52 -10.00 -4.64
N GLU A 66 -5.81 -10.73 -5.73
CA GLU A 66 -4.94 -10.76 -6.92
C GLU A 66 -4.70 -9.37 -7.51
N ARG A 67 -5.66 -8.46 -7.34
CA ARG A 67 -5.58 -7.07 -7.77
C ARG A 67 -4.80 -6.16 -6.81
N PHE A 68 -4.34 -6.70 -5.67
CA PHE A 68 -3.33 -6.05 -4.83
C PHE A 68 -1.93 -6.55 -5.20
N GLN A 69 -1.10 -5.64 -5.68
CA GLN A 69 0.17 -5.98 -6.30
C GLN A 69 1.34 -5.18 -5.72
N VAL A 70 2.53 -5.74 -5.82
CA VAL A 70 3.79 -5.07 -5.50
C VAL A 70 4.73 -5.11 -6.70
N MET A 71 5.31 -3.97 -7.08
CA MET A 71 6.47 -3.97 -7.98
C MET A 71 7.72 -4.16 -7.13
N ALA A 72 8.42 -5.25 -7.36
CA ALA A 72 9.63 -5.55 -6.59
C ALA A 72 10.70 -4.45 -6.80
N ALA A 73 11.13 -3.84 -5.72
CA ALA A 73 12.18 -2.82 -5.75
C ALA A 73 13.60 -3.40 -5.70
N VAL A 74 13.72 -4.68 -5.38
CA VAL A 74 14.95 -5.48 -5.38
C VAL A 74 14.65 -6.89 -5.84
N ASN A 75 15.69 -7.66 -6.19
CA ASN A 75 15.52 -9.07 -6.50
C ASN A 75 15.30 -9.90 -5.23
N PHE A 76 14.36 -10.86 -5.29
CA PHE A 76 14.12 -11.85 -4.24
C PHE A 76 14.45 -13.22 -4.79
N SER A 77 14.99 -14.12 -3.96
CA SER A 77 15.12 -15.53 -4.29
C SER A 77 13.96 -16.37 -3.71
N ASN A 78 13.40 -15.97 -2.57
CA ASN A 78 12.26 -16.62 -1.92
C ASN A 78 11.34 -15.59 -1.22
N PRO A 79 10.08 -15.38 -1.67
CA PRO A 79 9.56 -15.85 -2.97
C PRO A 79 10.36 -15.27 -4.13
N LYS A 80 10.43 -15.97 -5.26
CA LYS A 80 11.18 -15.46 -6.42
C LYS A 80 10.49 -14.21 -6.99
N ARG A 81 11.18 -13.07 -6.95
CA ARG A 81 10.75 -11.80 -7.55
C ARG A 81 11.92 -11.13 -8.26
N GLU A 82 11.66 -10.60 -9.43
CA GLU A 82 12.61 -9.83 -10.21
C GLU A 82 12.31 -8.35 -10.07
N MET A 83 13.34 -7.55 -9.84
CA MET A 83 13.23 -6.10 -9.70
C MET A 83 12.54 -5.47 -10.91
N GLY A 84 11.55 -4.59 -10.65
CA GLY A 84 10.79 -3.88 -11.67
C GLY A 84 9.68 -4.71 -12.32
N LYS A 85 9.32 -5.86 -11.75
CA LYS A 85 8.15 -6.66 -12.18
C LYS A 85 7.07 -6.66 -11.09
N TRP A 86 5.81 -6.78 -11.52
CA TRP A 86 4.64 -6.85 -10.65
C TRP A 86 4.38 -8.28 -10.19
N TYR A 87 3.94 -8.41 -8.93
CA TYR A 87 3.54 -9.67 -8.30
C TYR A 87 2.35 -9.43 -7.38
N THR A 88 1.52 -10.44 -7.12
CA THR A 88 0.56 -10.37 -6.02
C THR A 88 1.30 -10.06 -4.73
N ALA A 89 0.80 -9.12 -3.94
CA ALA A 89 1.48 -8.57 -2.78
C ALA A 89 1.36 -9.49 -1.55
N VAL A 90 1.85 -10.73 -1.68
CA VAL A 90 1.99 -11.68 -0.56
C VAL A 90 3.24 -11.32 0.24
N PRO A 91 3.21 -11.27 1.58
CA PRO A 91 4.40 -10.99 2.39
C PRO A 91 5.57 -11.95 2.11
N PRO A 92 6.83 -11.49 2.24
CA PRO A 92 7.26 -10.13 2.49
C PRO A 92 7.16 -9.27 1.23
N ILE A 93 6.73 -8.00 1.34
CA ILE A 93 6.58 -7.13 0.16
C ILE A 93 7.73 -6.14 -0.04
N CYS A 94 8.53 -5.85 0.98
CA CYS A 94 9.66 -4.91 0.88
C CYS A 94 10.90 -5.54 0.23
N ARG A 95 11.47 -6.54 0.89
CA ARG A 95 12.59 -7.36 0.39
C ARG A 95 12.62 -8.72 1.09
N GLN A 96 13.41 -9.64 0.57
CA GLN A 96 13.60 -10.94 1.20
C GLN A 96 14.12 -10.79 2.64
N GLY A 97 13.52 -11.56 3.56
CA GLY A 97 13.89 -11.57 4.98
C GLY A 97 13.24 -10.46 5.82
N THR A 98 12.38 -9.62 5.23
CA THR A 98 11.51 -8.72 5.99
C THR A 98 10.20 -9.41 6.37
N GLY A 99 9.41 -8.76 7.22
CA GLY A 99 8.16 -9.28 7.73
C GLY A 99 6.93 -8.55 7.22
N LEU A 100 5.87 -8.60 8.04
CA LEU A 100 4.63 -7.88 7.80
C LEU A 100 4.84 -6.37 7.97
N THR A 101 4.24 -5.57 7.10
CA THR A 101 4.32 -4.12 7.03
C THR A 101 2.91 -3.52 7.01
N PRO A 102 2.71 -2.24 7.38
CA PRO A 102 1.41 -1.59 7.23
C PRO A 102 0.89 -1.62 5.80
N ALA A 103 1.77 -1.62 4.80
CA ALA A 103 1.39 -1.65 3.39
C ALA A 103 0.64 -2.92 2.98
N ASP A 104 0.83 -4.07 3.68
CA ASP A 104 0.09 -5.31 3.43
C ASP A 104 -1.42 -5.12 3.64
N TYR A 105 -1.79 -4.51 4.77
CA TYR A 105 -3.21 -4.29 5.10
C TYR A 105 -3.77 -2.98 4.53
N PHE A 106 -2.90 -2.04 4.16
CA PHE A 106 -3.30 -0.93 3.33
C PHE A 106 -3.87 -1.42 2.00
N GLY A 107 -3.11 -2.21 1.25
CA GLY A 107 -3.54 -2.66 -0.07
C GLY A 107 -4.76 -3.58 -0.03
N ARG A 108 -4.85 -4.49 0.95
CA ARG A 108 -6.02 -5.34 1.17
C ARG A 108 -7.27 -4.51 1.43
N THR A 109 -7.20 -3.55 2.37
CA THR A 109 -8.34 -2.69 2.74
C THR A 109 -8.73 -1.77 1.59
N MET A 110 -7.78 -1.25 0.82
CA MET A 110 -8.09 -0.51 -0.41
C MET A 110 -8.87 -1.39 -1.39
N CYS A 111 -8.42 -2.62 -1.63
CA CYS A 111 -9.13 -3.55 -2.51
C CYS A 111 -10.54 -3.91 -1.99
N GLU A 112 -10.72 -4.07 -0.69
CA GLU A 112 -12.04 -4.35 -0.10
C GLU A 112 -13.06 -3.23 -0.33
N ASN A 113 -12.60 -1.98 -0.47
CA ASN A 113 -13.44 -0.78 -0.51
C ASN A 113 -13.49 -0.07 -1.86
N LEU A 114 -12.60 -0.38 -2.79
CA LEU A 114 -12.61 0.14 -4.15
C LEU A 114 -13.39 -0.79 -5.09
N PRO A 115 -13.96 -0.28 -6.20
CA PRO A 115 -14.59 -1.07 -7.24
C PRO A 115 -13.69 -2.23 -7.72
N GLU A 116 -14.30 -3.33 -8.18
CA GLU A 116 -13.57 -4.56 -8.56
C GLU A 116 -12.59 -4.34 -9.72
N GLU A 117 -12.88 -3.42 -10.62
CA GLU A 117 -12.03 -3.04 -11.75
C GLU A 117 -10.80 -2.23 -11.33
N VAL A 118 -10.78 -1.66 -10.11
CA VAL A 118 -9.64 -0.89 -9.61
C VAL A 118 -8.59 -1.82 -9.02
N ARG A 119 -7.37 -1.75 -9.55
CA ARG A 119 -6.20 -2.43 -9.01
C ARG A 119 -5.43 -1.52 -8.06
N VAL A 120 -4.78 -2.11 -7.08
CA VAL A 120 -3.94 -1.41 -6.11
C VAL A 120 -2.53 -1.94 -6.21
N GLY A 121 -1.57 -1.06 -6.45
CA GLY A 121 -0.15 -1.41 -6.52
C GLY A 121 0.67 -0.66 -5.48
N VAL A 122 1.71 -1.28 -4.97
CA VAL A 122 2.70 -0.61 -4.13
C VAL A 122 4.10 -0.73 -4.72
N VAL A 123 4.88 0.34 -4.60
CA VAL A 123 6.33 0.36 -4.77
C VAL A 123 6.92 0.58 -3.39
N HIS A 124 7.71 -0.36 -2.90
CA HIS A 124 8.09 -0.40 -1.49
C HIS A 124 9.61 -0.38 -1.31
N VAL A 125 10.12 0.71 -0.73
CA VAL A 125 11.55 0.89 -0.40
C VAL A 125 11.67 1.39 1.02
N ALA A 126 12.07 0.52 1.94
CA ALA A 126 12.29 0.89 3.34
C ALA A 126 13.50 0.14 3.91
N ILE A 127 14.20 0.77 4.85
CA ILE A 127 15.46 0.28 5.41
C ILE A 127 15.44 0.37 6.92
N GLY A 128 15.54 -0.76 7.59
CA GLY A 128 15.62 -0.82 9.06
C GLY A 128 16.71 0.07 9.63
N GLY A 129 16.36 0.87 10.64
CA GLY A 129 17.31 1.75 11.34
C GLY A 129 17.71 3.02 10.59
N THR A 130 17.18 3.28 9.38
CA THR A 130 17.62 4.46 8.62
C THR A 130 17.09 5.78 9.19
N SER A 131 17.95 6.79 9.28
CA SER A 131 17.54 8.19 9.38
C SER A 131 16.91 8.64 8.06
N ILE A 132 16.11 9.72 8.10
CA ILE A 132 15.61 10.40 6.90
C ILE A 132 16.75 10.81 5.95
N LYS A 133 17.97 11.01 6.46
CA LYS A 133 19.17 11.28 5.67
C LYS A 133 19.50 10.18 4.66
N GLY A 134 19.08 8.94 4.91
CA GLY A 134 19.22 7.83 3.97
C GLY A 134 18.38 8.02 2.69
N PHE A 135 17.38 8.88 2.71
CA PHE A 135 16.55 9.26 1.55
C PHE A 135 16.91 10.65 0.98
N MET A 136 18.01 11.26 1.43
CA MET A 136 18.44 12.58 0.95
C MET A 136 19.76 12.46 0.19
N GLU A 137 19.74 12.74 -1.11
CA GLU A 137 20.91 12.53 -1.99
C GLU A 137 22.16 13.29 -1.54
N GLU A 138 21.99 14.45 -0.91
CA GLU A 138 23.09 15.25 -0.37
C GLU A 138 23.73 14.67 0.89
N TYR A 139 23.07 13.76 1.57
CA TYR A 139 23.58 13.17 2.84
C TYR A 139 23.85 11.67 2.75
N VAL A 140 23.19 10.95 1.86
CA VAL A 140 23.14 9.48 1.88
C VAL A 140 24.53 8.84 1.80
N ALA A 141 25.45 9.38 1.01
CA ALA A 141 26.78 8.80 0.83
C ALA A 141 27.59 8.84 2.13
N ASP A 142 27.69 10.01 2.76
CA ASP A 142 28.42 10.20 4.02
C ASP A 142 27.71 9.47 5.17
N TYR A 143 26.36 9.50 5.18
CA TYR A 143 25.56 8.80 6.16
C TYR A 143 25.83 7.30 6.12
N VAL A 144 25.73 6.65 4.96
CA VAL A 144 26.01 5.22 4.82
C VAL A 144 27.46 4.89 5.14
N ALA A 145 28.41 5.73 4.75
CA ALA A 145 29.83 5.50 5.05
C ALA A 145 30.12 5.43 6.56
N GLY A 146 29.39 6.21 7.36
CA GLY A 146 29.52 6.24 8.83
C GLY A 146 28.84 5.10 9.58
N GLU A 147 27.97 4.33 8.90
CA GLU A 147 27.14 3.32 9.54
C GLU A 147 27.83 1.95 9.70
N ALA A 148 27.24 1.09 10.51
CA ALA A 148 27.71 -0.27 10.73
C ALA A 148 27.55 -1.17 9.49
N ASP A 149 28.35 -2.24 9.40
CA ASP A 149 28.35 -3.14 8.23
C ASP A 149 27.01 -3.79 7.93
N TRP A 150 26.23 -4.15 8.97
CA TRP A 150 24.89 -4.72 8.74
C TRP A 150 23.98 -3.74 8.01
N PHE A 151 24.05 -2.44 8.33
CA PHE A 151 23.28 -1.39 7.66
C PHE A 151 23.76 -1.19 6.22
N LYS A 152 25.09 -1.13 6.00
CA LYS A 152 25.69 -1.05 4.67
C LYS A 152 25.26 -2.23 3.79
N ASN A 153 25.21 -3.43 4.36
CA ASN A 153 24.72 -4.61 3.63
C ASN A 153 23.25 -4.50 3.20
N ILE A 154 22.38 -3.89 4.03
CA ILE A 154 20.99 -3.62 3.63
C ILE A 154 20.97 -2.56 2.54
N MET A 155 21.69 -1.44 2.72
CA MET A 155 21.74 -0.34 1.76
C MET A 155 22.26 -0.77 0.38
N SER A 156 23.17 -1.74 0.33
CA SER A 156 23.72 -2.26 -0.94
C SER A 156 22.66 -2.90 -1.84
N ASN A 157 21.55 -3.41 -1.29
CA ASN A 157 20.41 -3.89 -2.10
C ASN A 157 19.74 -2.77 -2.91
N TYR A 158 19.93 -1.53 -2.48
CA TYR A 158 19.37 -0.32 -3.08
C TYR A 158 20.44 0.55 -3.75
N ASP A 159 21.58 -0.04 -4.16
CA ASP A 159 22.76 0.65 -4.73
C ASP A 159 23.26 1.80 -3.83
N ASN A 160 23.11 1.66 -2.50
CA ASN A 160 23.39 2.66 -1.47
C ASN A 160 22.64 4.00 -1.64
N ASN A 161 21.56 4.01 -2.43
CA ASN A 161 20.70 5.17 -2.62
C ASN A 161 19.23 4.75 -2.73
N PRO A 162 18.53 4.54 -1.61
CA PRO A 162 17.14 4.10 -1.60
C PRO A 162 16.18 5.13 -2.19
N PHE A 163 16.49 6.43 -2.11
CA PHE A 163 15.70 7.45 -2.78
C PHE A 163 15.72 7.25 -4.30
N ARG A 164 16.88 7.11 -4.90
CA ARG A 164 17.02 6.87 -6.35
C ARG A 164 16.35 5.56 -6.75
N ARG A 165 16.50 4.50 -5.96
CA ARG A 165 15.82 3.24 -6.18
C ARG A 165 14.29 3.40 -6.17
N LEU A 166 13.74 4.14 -5.21
CA LEU A 166 12.30 4.43 -5.15
C LEU A 166 11.83 5.17 -6.40
N VAL A 167 12.56 6.21 -6.82
CA VAL A 167 12.25 6.99 -8.02
C VAL A 167 12.29 6.11 -9.28
N ASP A 168 13.34 5.30 -9.46
CA ASP A 168 13.52 4.50 -10.67
C ASP A 168 12.44 3.42 -10.81
N ILE A 169 12.07 2.78 -9.71
CA ILE A 169 10.98 1.80 -9.71
C ILE A 169 9.62 2.49 -9.87
N ALA A 170 9.42 3.66 -9.26
CA ALA A 170 8.20 4.45 -9.43
C ALA A 170 8.01 4.90 -10.90
N LYS A 171 9.06 5.34 -11.58
CA LYS A 171 9.03 5.66 -13.03
C LYS A 171 8.64 4.46 -13.88
N LYS A 172 9.11 3.26 -13.54
CA LYS A 172 8.65 2.03 -14.19
C LYS A 172 7.18 1.76 -13.89
N ALA A 173 6.76 1.92 -12.63
CA ALA A 173 5.39 1.69 -12.23
C ALA A 173 4.40 2.65 -12.91
N GLN A 174 4.78 3.91 -13.14
CA GLN A 174 3.98 4.90 -13.89
C GLN A 174 3.64 4.48 -15.33
N GLN A 175 4.38 3.56 -15.90
CA GLN A 175 4.06 3.01 -17.22
C GLN A 175 2.80 2.11 -17.18
N TYR A 176 2.43 1.62 -16.00
CA TYR A 176 1.32 0.68 -15.80
C TYR A 176 0.08 1.33 -15.20
N GLY A 177 0.25 2.36 -14.36
CA GLY A 177 -0.85 2.98 -13.61
C GLY A 177 -0.52 4.38 -13.10
N ILE A 178 -1.38 4.89 -12.23
CA ILE A 178 -1.32 6.27 -11.72
C ILE A 178 -0.90 6.27 -10.25
N ILE A 179 0.15 7.01 -9.93
CA ILE A 179 0.55 7.23 -8.53
C ILE A 179 -0.48 8.13 -7.84
N LYS A 180 -1.09 7.63 -6.75
CA LYS A 180 -2.19 8.26 -6.02
C LYS A 180 -1.84 8.72 -4.62
N GLY A 181 -0.73 8.27 -4.05
CA GLY A 181 -0.33 8.65 -2.70
C GLY A 181 1.03 8.09 -2.31
N ILE A 182 1.56 8.60 -1.21
CA ILE A 182 2.83 8.19 -0.62
C ILE A 182 2.58 7.81 0.84
N LEU A 183 2.98 6.61 1.24
CA LEU A 183 2.94 6.10 2.61
C LEU A 183 4.34 6.18 3.20
N MET A 184 4.46 6.80 4.35
CA MET A 184 5.73 6.94 5.06
C MET A 184 5.58 6.45 6.51
N HIS A 185 6.55 5.66 6.96
CA HIS A 185 6.74 5.39 8.38
C HIS A 185 8.23 5.47 8.71
N GLN A 186 8.64 6.61 9.27
CA GLN A 186 10.05 6.90 9.60
C GLN A 186 10.08 7.98 10.69
N GLY A 187 11.01 7.87 11.62
CA GLY A 187 11.22 8.88 12.65
C GLY A 187 11.87 8.35 13.91
N GLU A 188 11.93 7.03 14.14
CA GLU A 188 12.53 6.47 15.35
C GLU A 188 14.02 6.81 15.44
N THR A 189 14.75 6.71 14.34
CA THR A 189 16.19 7.08 14.29
C THR A 189 16.40 8.59 14.41
N ASP A 190 15.42 9.39 14.01
CA ASP A 190 15.46 10.85 14.08
C ASP A 190 14.67 11.41 15.28
N ASN A 191 14.34 10.57 16.27
CA ASN A 191 13.53 10.97 17.41
C ASN A 191 14.11 12.19 18.13
N GLY A 192 13.29 13.23 18.26
CA GLY A 192 13.68 14.51 18.88
C GLY A 192 14.46 15.47 17.97
N ASN A 193 14.66 15.14 16.69
CA ASN A 193 15.28 16.05 15.73
C ASN A 193 14.27 17.12 15.25
N PRO A 194 14.41 18.40 15.63
CA PRO A 194 13.47 19.45 15.23
C PRO A 194 13.56 19.81 13.74
N GLN A 195 14.60 19.40 13.03
CA GLN A 195 14.77 19.64 11.61
C GLN A 195 14.07 18.55 10.75
N TRP A 196 13.69 17.41 11.37
CA TRP A 196 13.12 16.29 10.67
C TRP A 196 11.89 16.64 9.80
N PRO A 197 10.92 17.48 10.24
CA PRO A 197 9.78 17.83 9.38
C PRO A 197 10.19 18.52 8.08
N GLY A 198 11.18 19.43 8.15
CA GLY A 198 11.75 20.08 6.96
C GLY A 198 12.46 19.12 6.03
N MET A 199 13.18 18.13 6.59
CA MET A 199 13.85 17.08 5.81
C MET A 199 12.82 16.18 5.12
N VAL A 200 11.73 15.80 5.79
CA VAL A 200 10.61 15.06 5.18
C VAL A 200 10.01 15.84 4.02
N LYS A 201 9.75 17.14 4.21
CA LYS A 201 9.27 18.02 3.14
C LYS A 201 10.19 17.99 1.92
N THR A 202 11.49 18.09 2.14
CA THR A 202 12.49 18.05 1.06
C THR A 202 12.41 16.72 0.28
N VAL A 203 12.34 15.59 0.97
CA VAL A 203 12.22 14.26 0.34
C VAL A 203 10.91 14.16 -0.46
N TYR A 204 9.79 14.57 0.13
CA TYR A 204 8.48 14.54 -0.50
C TYR A 204 8.44 15.40 -1.78
N GLU A 205 8.86 16.68 -1.70
CA GLU A 205 8.87 17.59 -2.85
C GLU A 205 9.80 17.09 -3.96
N ARG A 206 10.94 16.49 -3.60
CA ARG A 206 11.87 15.89 -4.55
C ARG A 206 11.26 14.67 -5.25
N LEU A 207 10.54 13.79 -4.52
CA LEU A 207 9.79 12.68 -5.12
C LEU A 207 8.75 13.19 -6.13
N LEU A 208 7.97 14.20 -5.77
CA LEU A 208 6.99 14.78 -6.68
C LEU A 208 7.64 15.33 -7.94
N ASN A 209 8.72 16.08 -7.79
CA ASN A 209 9.48 16.66 -8.92
C ASN A 209 10.03 15.57 -9.85
N GLU A 210 10.73 14.57 -9.31
CA GLU A 210 11.35 13.50 -10.08
C GLU A 210 10.32 12.66 -10.86
N LEU A 211 9.11 12.56 -10.33
CA LEU A 211 8.02 11.75 -10.90
C LEU A 211 6.99 12.59 -11.67
N ASN A 212 7.21 13.91 -11.78
CA ASN A 212 6.28 14.85 -12.40
C ASN A 212 4.86 14.76 -11.82
N LEU A 213 4.76 14.77 -10.48
CA LEU A 213 3.51 14.66 -9.73
C LEU A 213 3.14 16.01 -9.09
N SER A 214 1.84 16.22 -8.87
CA SER A 214 1.32 17.39 -8.14
C SER A 214 1.03 17.05 -6.69
N ALA A 215 1.44 17.90 -5.76
CA ALA A 215 1.14 17.78 -4.34
C ALA A 215 -0.38 17.75 -4.05
N ASP A 216 -1.19 18.42 -4.86
CA ASP A 216 -2.65 18.43 -4.70
C ASP A 216 -3.28 17.04 -4.93
N ASN A 217 -2.65 16.22 -5.77
CA ASN A 217 -3.17 14.92 -6.19
C ASN A 217 -2.52 13.73 -5.49
N VAL A 218 -1.36 13.93 -4.84
CA VAL A 218 -0.57 12.86 -4.24
C VAL A 218 -0.30 13.18 -2.78
N PRO A 219 -1.19 12.81 -1.85
CA PRO A 219 -1.03 13.02 -0.43
C PRO A 219 0.16 12.25 0.12
N LEU A 220 0.74 12.79 1.21
CA LEU A 220 1.71 12.10 2.07
C LEU A 220 1.00 11.61 3.33
N LEU A 221 0.91 10.29 3.51
CA LEU A 221 0.35 9.66 4.70
C LEU A 221 1.50 9.23 5.60
N VAL A 222 1.53 9.72 6.84
CA VAL A 222 2.66 9.48 7.77
C VAL A 222 2.15 8.83 9.05
N GLY A 223 2.65 7.61 9.32
CA GLY A 223 2.30 6.88 10.54
C GLY A 223 3.03 7.41 11.77
N GLU A 224 2.30 7.52 12.87
CA GLU A 224 2.87 7.79 14.19
C GLU A 224 3.73 6.61 14.66
N MET A 225 4.77 6.93 15.42
CA MET A 225 5.59 5.96 16.15
C MET A 225 4.75 5.22 17.19
N LEU A 226 5.20 4.05 17.61
CA LEU A 226 4.57 3.29 18.70
C LEU A 226 4.33 4.21 19.90
N SER A 227 3.09 4.25 20.38
CA SER A 227 2.68 5.18 21.43
C SER A 227 3.31 4.84 22.77
N GLU A 228 3.43 5.84 23.66
CA GLU A 228 3.91 5.64 25.04
C GLU A 228 3.04 4.63 25.80
N ALA A 229 1.72 4.70 25.61
CA ALA A 229 0.77 3.77 26.22
C ALA A 229 1.00 2.30 25.81
N ASN A 230 1.55 2.07 24.64
CA ASN A 230 1.94 0.75 24.13
C ASN A 230 3.45 0.45 24.31
N GLY A 231 4.13 1.22 25.15
CA GLY A 231 5.52 1.01 25.52
C GLY A 231 6.55 1.55 24.53
N GLY A 232 6.16 2.42 23.61
CA GLY A 232 7.03 3.01 22.60
C GLY A 232 8.10 3.92 23.21
N ALA A 233 9.36 3.79 22.77
CA ALA A 233 10.46 4.66 23.22
C ALA A 233 10.58 5.95 22.38
N CYS A 234 10.06 5.94 21.16
CA CYS A 234 10.16 7.08 20.23
C CYS A 234 8.85 7.85 20.06
N TRP A 235 7.88 7.68 20.96
CA TRP A 235 6.59 8.36 20.92
C TRP A 235 6.71 9.90 20.87
N GLY A 236 7.78 10.47 21.41
CA GLY A 236 8.06 11.91 21.35
C GLY A 236 8.14 12.45 19.91
N GLN A 237 8.50 11.61 18.94
CA GLN A 237 8.56 11.98 17.54
C GLN A 237 7.16 12.30 16.96
N ASN A 238 6.08 11.80 17.58
CA ASN A 238 4.72 12.06 17.14
C ASN A 238 4.37 13.56 17.19
N SER A 239 5.02 14.33 18.08
CA SER A 239 4.90 15.79 18.09
C SER A 239 5.46 16.44 16.81
N ASN A 240 6.57 15.95 16.27
CA ASN A 240 7.11 16.41 14.98
C ASN A 240 6.22 15.97 13.82
N ILE A 241 5.72 14.72 13.84
CA ILE A 241 4.80 14.19 12.83
C ILE A 241 3.54 15.05 12.75
N ALA A 242 2.96 15.40 13.89
CA ALA A 242 1.78 16.25 13.97
C ALA A 242 1.96 17.64 13.33
N THR A 243 3.19 18.13 13.19
CA THR A 243 3.46 19.44 12.55
C THR A 243 3.56 19.40 11.04
N LEU A 244 3.63 18.21 10.42
CA LEU A 244 3.85 18.07 8.97
C LEU A 244 2.80 18.79 8.13
N HIS A 245 1.54 18.75 8.53
CA HIS A 245 0.44 19.44 7.81
C HIS A 245 0.65 20.96 7.72
N ASN A 246 1.43 21.58 8.62
CA ASN A 246 1.73 23.02 8.57
C ASN A 246 2.67 23.39 7.43
N ILE A 247 3.49 22.45 6.94
CA ILE A 247 4.50 22.68 5.92
C ILE A 247 4.31 21.84 4.65
N ILE A 248 3.51 20.79 4.74
CA ILE A 248 3.05 19.96 3.62
C ILE A 248 1.51 19.91 3.71
N PRO A 249 0.77 20.81 3.05
CA PRO A 249 -0.68 20.93 3.24
C PRO A 249 -1.46 19.64 2.98
N ASN A 250 -0.97 18.78 2.09
CA ASN A 250 -1.57 17.47 1.79
C ASN A 250 -0.87 16.30 2.54
N ALA A 251 -0.36 16.59 3.76
CA ALA A 251 0.13 15.56 4.67
C ALA A 251 -0.96 15.16 5.67
N HIS A 252 -1.10 13.86 5.89
CA HIS A 252 -2.10 13.26 6.77
C HIS A 252 -1.41 12.35 7.79
N VAL A 253 -1.69 12.55 9.06
CA VAL A 253 -1.14 11.74 10.15
C VAL A 253 -2.00 10.50 10.37
N ILE A 254 -1.38 9.34 10.44
CA ILE A 254 -2.05 8.05 10.71
C ILE A 254 -1.75 7.67 12.16
N SER A 255 -2.77 7.68 12.99
CA SER A 255 -2.61 7.42 14.42
C SER A 255 -2.19 5.99 14.72
N SER A 256 -1.23 5.84 15.61
CA SER A 256 -0.80 4.55 16.18
C SER A 256 -1.51 4.20 17.49
N GLU A 257 -2.45 5.02 17.93
CA GLU A 257 -3.17 4.79 19.20
C GLU A 257 -3.83 3.40 19.20
N GLY A 258 -3.60 2.63 20.27
CA GLY A 258 -4.11 1.27 20.41
C GLY A 258 -3.48 0.22 19.47
N CYS A 259 -2.48 0.57 18.66
CA CYS A 259 -1.69 -0.42 17.91
C CYS A 259 -0.70 -1.10 18.87
N PRO A 260 -0.80 -2.42 19.12
CA PRO A 260 0.08 -3.08 20.07
C PRO A 260 1.51 -3.18 19.54
N GLY A 261 2.48 -3.01 20.46
CA GLY A 261 3.89 -3.30 20.21
C GLY A 261 4.17 -4.81 20.15
N ASN A 262 5.36 -5.18 19.66
CA ASN A 262 5.77 -6.59 19.53
C ASN A 262 6.09 -7.28 20.87
N GLY A 263 6.19 -6.53 21.99
CA GLY A 263 6.53 -7.06 23.31
C GLY A 263 7.99 -7.51 23.46
N ILE A 264 8.82 -7.35 22.43
CA ILE A 264 10.23 -7.73 22.40
C ILE A 264 11.13 -6.50 22.59
N ASP A 265 10.80 -5.42 21.91
CA ASP A 265 11.50 -4.15 21.99
C ASP A 265 10.50 -2.98 22.15
N LYS A 266 11.02 -1.75 22.16
CA LYS A 266 10.20 -0.55 22.37
C LYS A 266 10.01 0.29 21.11
N PHE A 267 10.20 -0.31 19.94
CA PHE A 267 10.21 0.42 18.67
C PHE A 267 9.16 -0.13 17.68
N HIS A 268 8.96 -1.46 17.67
CA HIS A 268 8.24 -2.13 16.62
C HIS A 268 6.85 -2.57 17.05
N PHE A 269 5.92 -2.47 16.11
CA PHE A 269 4.57 -2.99 16.28
C PHE A 269 4.55 -4.52 16.18
N SER A 270 3.56 -5.15 16.80
CA SER A 270 3.23 -6.54 16.56
C SER A 270 2.58 -6.72 15.17
N ALA A 271 2.36 -7.97 14.74
CA ALA A 271 1.62 -8.25 13.52
C ALA A 271 0.21 -7.64 13.55
N GLU A 272 -0.48 -7.71 14.70
CA GLU A 272 -1.77 -7.04 14.90
C GLU A 272 -1.66 -5.51 14.79
N GLY A 273 -0.61 -4.91 15.37
CA GLY A 273 -0.33 -3.48 15.27
C GLY A 273 -0.16 -3.03 13.82
N TYR A 274 0.58 -3.77 13.00
CA TYR A 274 0.72 -3.47 11.57
C TYR A 274 -0.59 -3.62 10.80
N ARG A 275 -1.42 -4.63 11.13
CA ARG A 275 -2.74 -4.78 10.52
C ARG A 275 -3.65 -3.60 10.79
N ILE A 276 -3.71 -3.15 12.05
CA ILE A 276 -4.50 -1.98 12.45
C ILE A 276 -3.98 -0.73 11.76
N LEU A 277 -2.67 -0.50 11.81
CA LEU A 277 -2.04 0.68 11.21
C LEU A 277 -2.26 0.71 9.69
N GLY A 278 -2.10 -0.41 9.02
CA GLY A 278 -2.33 -0.53 7.58
C GLY A 278 -3.77 -0.21 7.17
N LYS A 279 -4.75 -0.69 7.94
CA LYS A 279 -6.17 -0.34 7.72
C LYS A 279 -6.40 1.16 7.85
N ARG A 280 -5.83 1.81 8.86
CA ARG A 280 -5.96 3.27 9.07
C ARG A 280 -5.35 4.08 7.93
N TYR A 281 -4.19 3.67 7.41
CA TYR A 281 -3.63 4.27 6.20
C TYR A 281 -4.62 4.19 5.03
N ALA A 282 -5.26 3.04 4.84
CA ALA A 282 -6.23 2.85 3.76
C ALA A 282 -7.51 3.66 3.98
N GLU A 283 -8.07 3.66 5.19
CA GLU A 283 -9.26 4.43 5.53
C GLU A 283 -9.05 5.92 5.25
N THR A 284 -7.92 6.48 5.71
CA THR A 284 -7.56 7.86 5.41
C THR A 284 -7.44 8.12 3.91
N MET A 285 -6.78 7.22 3.16
CA MET A 285 -6.65 7.37 1.70
C MET A 285 -8.00 7.29 0.99
N LEU A 286 -8.89 6.40 1.41
CA LEU A 286 -10.24 6.28 0.87
C LEU A 286 -11.07 7.56 1.09
N GLU A 287 -10.93 8.20 2.25
CA GLU A 287 -11.58 9.49 2.53
C GLU A 287 -11.05 10.61 1.62
N ILE A 288 -9.74 10.65 1.40
CA ILE A 288 -9.11 11.60 0.48
C ILE A 288 -9.63 11.38 -0.95
N LEU A 289 -9.65 10.14 -1.43
CA LEU A 289 -10.17 9.83 -2.77
C LEU A 289 -11.63 10.22 -2.93
N LYS A 290 -12.48 10.02 -1.92
CA LYS A 290 -13.89 10.47 -1.92
C LYS A 290 -13.99 11.98 -2.06
N SER A 291 -13.15 12.73 -1.33
CA SER A 291 -13.15 14.19 -1.37
C SER A 291 -12.69 14.75 -2.72
N GLN A 292 -11.67 14.13 -3.34
CA GLN A 292 -11.12 14.54 -4.63
C GLN A 292 -12.10 14.30 -5.79
N THR A 293 -12.92 13.26 -5.72
CA THR A 293 -13.87 12.95 -6.80
C THR A 293 -15.17 13.74 -6.73
N GLY A 294 -15.42 14.49 -5.66
CA GLY A 294 -16.70 15.20 -5.43
C GLY A 294 -17.90 14.25 -5.32
N ILE A 295 -17.67 12.94 -5.29
CA ILE A 295 -18.72 11.91 -5.30
C ILE A 295 -18.88 11.33 -3.89
N ASN A 296 -19.66 12.00 -3.06
CA ASN A 296 -20.11 11.46 -1.77
C ASN A 296 -21.01 10.21 -1.91
N SER A 297 -21.27 9.71 -3.14
CA SER A 297 -22.29 8.68 -3.40
C SER A 297 -21.77 7.33 -3.90
N ILE A 298 -20.49 7.16 -4.27
CA ILE A 298 -20.00 5.87 -4.80
C ILE A 298 -19.57 4.89 -3.69
N PHE A 299 -19.23 5.40 -2.50
CA PHE A 299 -18.72 4.59 -1.40
C PHE A 299 -19.72 4.37 -0.25
N ALA A 300 -20.87 5.04 -0.27
CA ALA A 300 -21.94 4.78 0.67
C ALA A 300 -22.81 3.63 0.15
N ASP A 301 -22.89 2.56 0.93
CA ASP A 301 -23.78 1.41 0.83
C ASP A 301 -23.24 0.11 0.21
N LYS A 302 -22.20 -0.49 0.81
CA LYS A 302 -22.16 -1.95 0.93
C LYS A 302 -22.92 -2.48 2.16
N LYS A 303 -23.53 -1.61 2.96
CA LYS A 303 -24.40 -1.99 4.08
C LYS A 303 -25.85 -1.62 3.79
N GLN A 304 -26.66 -2.65 3.51
CA GLN A 304 -28.10 -2.68 3.25
C GLN A 304 -28.52 -2.15 1.88
N GLY A 305 -28.90 -3.09 1.00
CA GLY A 305 -29.65 -2.76 -0.21
C GLY A 305 -30.86 -1.91 0.16
N THR A 306 -30.85 -0.64 -0.24
CA THR A 306 -31.93 0.31 0.07
C THR A 306 -33.23 -0.01 -0.69
N GLY A 307 -33.24 -1.08 -1.48
CA GLY A 307 -34.40 -1.48 -2.28
C GLY A 307 -34.87 -0.43 -3.27
N LYS A 308 -34.10 0.63 -3.50
CA LYS A 308 -34.46 1.67 -4.48
C LYS A 308 -34.03 1.26 -5.88
N TRP A 309 -34.97 1.29 -6.81
CA TRP A 309 -34.77 0.95 -8.20
C TRP A 309 -34.97 2.19 -9.08
N PHE A 310 -34.16 2.30 -10.11
CA PHE A 310 -34.17 3.43 -11.02
C PHE A 310 -34.40 2.95 -12.45
N ASP A 311 -35.14 3.70 -13.24
CA ASP A 311 -35.24 3.49 -14.69
C ASP A 311 -33.97 4.01 -15.41
N LEU A 312 -33.89 3.83 -16.72
CA LEU A 312 -32.73 4.27 -17.52
C LEU A 312 -32.56 5.80 -17.56
N SER A 313 -33.56 6.56 -17.15
CA SER A 313 -33.46 8.03 -17.03
C SER A 313 -33.00 8.49 -15.65
N GLY A 314 -32.71 7.53 -14.74
CA GLY A 314 -32.27 7.81 -13.35
C GLY A 314 -33.44 8.17 -12.41
N ARG A 315 -34.68 7.99 -12.82
CA ARG A 315 -35.85 8.24 -11.98
C ARG A 315 -36.13 7.04 -11.09
N ASN A 316 -36.37 7.28 -9.79
CA ASN A 316 -36.74 6.24 -8.84
C ASN A 316 -38.12 5.65 -9.21
N VAL A 317 -38.22 4.32 -9.30
CA VAL A 317 -39.42 3.59 -9.71
C VAL A 317 -39.83 2.54 -8.66
N GLY A 318 -41.13 2.41 -8.50
CA GLY A 318 -41.75 1.44 -7.61
C GLY A 318 -41.69 0.00 -8.13
N ASN A 319 -42.21 -0.94 -7.32
CA ASN A 319 -42.19 -2.37 -7.66
C ASN A 319 -43.11 -2.74 -8.85
N ASP A 320 -44.06 -1.91 -9.17
CA ASP A 320 -45.03 -2.04 -10.26
C ASP A 320 -44.53 -1.52 -11.62
N PHE A 321 -43.36 -0.88 -11.63
CA PHE A 321 -42.74 -0.41 -12.88
C PHE A 321 -42.32 -1.60 -13.76
N LYS A 322 -42.73 -1.58 -15.03
CA LYS A 322 -42.38 -2.58 -16.04
C LYS A 322 -41.29 -2.04 -16.95
N GLY A 323 -40.24 -2.81 -17.15
CA GLY A 323 -39.09 -2.42 -17.96
C GLY A 323 -37.74 -2.70 -17.30
N LEU A 324 -36.65 -2.20 -17.88
CA LEU A 324 -35.34 -2.33 -17.34
C LEU A 324 -35.16 -1.37 -16.16
N VAL A 325 -34.78 -1.92 -14.99
CA VAL A 325 -34.51 -1.18 -13.77
C VAL A 325 -33.10 -1.49 -13.27
N ILE A 326 -32.49 -0.51 -12.59
CA ILE A 326 -31.15 -0.60 -12.02
C ILE A 326 -31.29 -0.38 -10.52
N GLU A 327 -30.78 -1.31 -9.72
CA GLU A 327 -30.72 -1.14 -8.28
C GLU A 327 -29.66 -0.11 -7.91
N GLY A 328 -30.07 0.94 -7.17
CA GLY A 328 -29.20 2.08 -6.88
C GLY A 328 -27.98 1.76 -6.04
N SER A 329 -28.02 0.70 -5.21
CA SER A 329 -26.93 0.33 -4.32
C SER A 329 -25.90 -0.63 -4.93
N THR A 330 -26.34 -1.48 -5.87
CA THR A 330 -25.50 -2.56 -6.44
C THR A 330 -25.26 -2.42 -7.93
N GLY A 331 -25.98 -1.50 -8.60
CA GLY A 331 -25.97 -1.42 -10.07
C GLY A 331 -26.62 -2.64 -10.75
N LYS A 332 -27.22 -3.57 -10.01
CA LYS A 332 -27.85 -4.77 -10.53
C LYS A 332 -28.99 -4.40 -11.48
N LYS A 333 -28.94 -4.93 -12.70
CA LYS A 333 -29.95 -4.73 -13.72
C LYS A 333 -31.01 -5.84 -13.67
N LEU A 334 -32.27 -5.47 -13.71
CA LEU A 334 -33.40 -6.38 -13.71
C LEU A 334 -34.43 -5.91 -14.72
N ILE A 335 -34.98 -6.85 -15.53
CA ILE A 335 -36.14 -6.56 -16.38
C ILE A 335 -37.38 -7.01 -15.61
N ARG A 336 -38.22 -6.06 -15.23
CA ARG A 336 -39.55 -6.32 -14.64
C ARG A 336 -40.60 -6.42 -15.74
N LYS A 337 -41.29 -7.53 -15.75
CA LYS A 337 -42.31 -7.86 -16.76
C LYS A 337 -43.71 -7.38 -16.34
#